data_c78d9ffaf9c110fa0c748b31377a6dfe
#
_entry.id   c78d9ffaf9c110fa0c748b31377a6dfe
#
_cell.length_a   1.000
_cell.length_b   1.000
_cell.length_c   1.000
_cell.angle_alpha   90.00
_cell.angle_beta   90.00
_cell.angle_gamma   90.00
#
_symmetry.space_group_name_H-M   'P 1'
#
loop_
_entity.id
_entity.type
_entity.pdbx_description
1 polymer ?
#
loop_
_entity_poly.entity_id
_entity_poly.type
_entity_poly.pdbx_seq_one_letter_code
_entity_poly.pdbx_strand_id
1 'polypeptide(L)'
;MADHIDGPLYYERMGKSGPVMAFVHPNPMDQSCWIFQLAQMSTWYRCIAIDIPGYGRSPKARPGLTMDDMAQACWEAIDDAAPGERAILVGCSVGSALVPYMHHQKPQRTAALILSGTGYNPGKEFTARRIAAYTAQGIDYRWGYTFEDFSPAFRATPLAHYFADLFAERNPQADAQSIIYQFQALAKPDAEDHHARIKCPTIILTGSEDGSHPRAPALKERIPGCEMKILYGAGHACQIEQPWLFNRYMLAFLKKHGLFPAAGSSGSGSAA
;
A
#
# COMPACT_ATOMS: atom_id res chain seq x y z
N MET A 1 3.71 20.15 -6.18
CA MET A 1 2.71 19.21 -6.77
C MET A 1 3.44 18.32 -7.77
N ALA A 2 3.15 17.04 -7.78
CA ALA A 2 3.72 16.10 -8.74
C ALA A 2 3.26 16.47 -10.16
N ASP A 3 4.20 16.51 -11.10
CA ASP A 3 3.98 17.08 -12.45
C ASP A 3 2.95 16.32 -13.30
N HIS A 4 2.70 15.04 -13.00
CA HIS A 4 1.86 14.16 -13.79
C HIS A 4 0.56 13.71 -13.07
N ILE A 5 0.07 14.51 -12.10
CA ILE A 5 -1.16 14.24 -11.35
C ILE A 5 -2.01 15.51 -11.28
N ASP A 6 -3.33 15.39 -11.49
CA ASP A 6 -4.26 16.54 -11.66
C ASP A 6 -4.67 17.23 -10.34
N GLY A 7 -3.96 17.03 -9.25
CA GLY A 7 -4.25 17.70 -7.98
C GLY A 7 -3.82 16.86 -6.76
N PRO A 8 -4.19 17.28 -5.54
CA PRO A 8 -3.83 16.57 -4.33
C PRO A 8 -4.54 15.22 -4.23
N LEU A 9 -3.85 14.22 -3.68
CA LEU A 9 -4.45 12.91 -3.46
C LEU A 9 -5.49 12.97 -2.34
N TYR A 10 -6.56 12.21 -2.51
CA TYR A 10 -7.54 11.97 -1.47
C TYR A 10 -6.99 10.98 -0.43
N TYR A 11 -7.34 11.21 0.83
CA TYR A 11 -7.03 10.28 1.92
C TYR A 11 -8.12 10.27 3.00
N GLU A 12 -8.29 9.13 3.66
CA GLU A 12 -9.10 9.00 4.87
C GLU A 12 -8.21 9.03 6.10
N ARG A 13 -8.72 9.63 7.18
CA ARG A 13 -8.02 9.67 8.48
C ARG A 13 -8.82 8.92 9.54
N MET A 14 -8.12 8.13 10.36
CA MET A 14 -8.68 7.49 11.53
C MET A 14 -7.66 7.50 12.67
N GLY A 15 -8.11 7.75 13.89
CA GLY A 15 -7.22 7.89 15.06
C GLY A 15 -6.94 9.35 15.42
N LYS A 16 -6.89 9.64 16.72
CA LYS A 16 -6.79 11.02 17.25
C LYS A 16 -5.40 11.37 17.74
N SER A 17 -4.58 10.38 18.09
CA SER A 17 -3.28 10.57 18.74
C SER A 17 -2.29 9.49 18.34
N GLY A 18 -1.02 9.66 18.73
CA GLY A 18 0.06 8.71 18.45
C GLY A 18 0.82 9.00 17.16
N PRO A 19 1.82 8.18 16.83
CA PRO A 19 2.61 8.30 15.60
C PRO A 19 1.77 8.18 14.34
N VAL A 20 2.25 8.74 13.23
CA VAL A 20 1.58 8.64 11.93
C VAL A 20 1.83 7.25 11.32
N MET A 21 0.77 6.65 10.76
CA MET A 21 0.84 5.42 9.97
C MET A 21 0.08 5.65 8.65
N ALA A 22 0.80 5.63 7.54
CA ALA A 22 0.23 5.87 6.22
C ALA A 22 0.11 4.56 5.43
N PHE A 23 -1.03 4.37 4.78
CA PHE A 23 -1.39 3.16 4.05
C PHE A 23 -1.56 3.47 2.57
N VAL A 24 -0.89 2.69 1.71
CA VAL A 24 -0.95 2.77 0.26
C VAL A 24 -1.50 1.45 -0.29
N HIS A 25 -2.65 1.53 -0.95
CA HIS A 25 -3.43 0.37 -1.37
C HIS A 25 -2.85 -0.35 -2.60
N PRO A 26 -3.28 -1.62 -2.86
CA PRO A 26 -2.96 -2.34 -4.08
C PRO A 26 -3.85 -1.90 -5.25
N ASN A 27 -3.42 -2.15 -6.50
CA ASN A 27 -4.35 -2.30 -7.60
C ASN A 27 -5.01 -3.70 -7.49
N PRO A 28 -6.31 -3.86 -7.74
CA PRO A 28 -7.30 -2.90 -8.26
C PRO A 28 -8.18 -2.23 -7.20
N MET A 29 -7.78 -2.23 -5.96
CA MET A 29 -8.56 -1.73 -4.81
C MET A 29 -8.40 -0.21 -4.63
N ASP A 30 -8.94 0.33 -3.55
CA ASP A 30 -8.74 1.69 -3.07
C ASP A 30 -8.43 1.69 -1.57
N GLN A 31 -8.34 2.86 -0.94
CA GLN A 31 -7.97 3.01 0.47
C GLN A 31 -8.85 2.19 1.44
N SER A 32 -10.09 1.87 1.07
CA SER A 32 -10.98 1.10 1.94
C SER A 32 -10.59 -0.38 2.11
N CYS A 33 -9.65 -0.88 1.30
CA CYS A 33 -9.07 -2.21 1.53
C CYS A 33 -8.36 -2.32 2.89
N TRP A 34 -8.05 -1.19 3.52
CA TRP A 34 -7.41 -1.10 4.83
C TRP A 34 -8.37 -1.01 6.02
N ILE A 35 -9.69 -1.20 5.80
CA ILE A 35 -10.72 -1.01 6.83
C ILE A 35 -10.42 -1.75 8.14
N PHE A 36 -9.92 -2.98 8.09
CA PHE A 36 -9.59 -3.77 9.28
C PHE A 36 -8.32 -3.28 9.98
N GLN A 37 -7.35 -2.75 9.21
CA GLN A 37 -6.15 -2.15 9.76
C GLN A 37 -6.49 -0.80 10.39
N LEU A 38 -7.24 0.05 9.70
CA LEU A 38 -7.68 1.34 10.22
C LEU A 38 -8.48 1.18 11.51
N ALA A 39 -9.45 0.26 11.55
CA ALA A 39 -10.28 0.02 12.74
C ALA A 39 -9.47 -0.35 13.97
N GLN A 40 -8.40 -1.14 13.82
CA GLN A 40 -7.57 -1.55 14.96
C GLN A 40 -6.41 -0.59 15.25
N MET A 41 -5.66 -0.17 14.22
CA MET A 41 -4.45 0.66 14.40
C MET A 41 -4.78 2.06 14.90
N SER A 42 -5.94 2.61 14.54
CA SER A 42 -6.38 3.94 15.00
C SER A 42 -6.52 4.08 16.52
N THR A 43 -6.50 2.97 17.24
CA THR A 43 -6.43 2.97 18.71
C THR A 43 -5.11 3.59 19.22
N TRP A 44 -4.01 3.44 18.46
CA TRP A 44 -2.66 3.83 18.89
C TRP A 44 -1.95 4.78 17.92
N TYR A 45 -2.44 4.89 16.69
CA TYR A 45 -1.80 5.64 15.60
C TYR A 45 -2.79 6.61 14.96
N ARG A 46 -2.28 7.69 14.41
CA ARG A 46 -3.00 8.50 13.44
C ARG A 46 -2.81 7.87 12.06
N CYS A 47 -3.83 7.15 11.63
CA CYS A 47 -3.84 6.43 10.37
C CYS A 47 -4.27 7.35 9.22
N ILE A 48 -3.56 7.28 8.11
CA ILE A 48 -3.83 8.01 6.86
C ILE A 48 -3.87 6.97 5.75
N ALA A 49 -5.04 6.69 5.19
CA ALA A 49 -5.18 5.76 4.07
C ALA A 49 -5.39 6.54 2.78
N ILE A 50 -4.46 6.41 1.83
CA ILE A 50 -4.36 7.24 0.63
C ILE A 50 -4.91 6.49 -0.56
N ASP A 51 -5.77 7.15 -1.36
CA ASP A 51 -6.08 6.72 -2.72
C ASP A 51 -4.97 7.17 -3.67
N ILE A 52 -4.29 6.24 -4.35
CA ILE A 52 -3.30 6.62 -5.35
C ILE A 52 -3.97 7.14 -6.64
N PRO A 53 -3.26 7.86 -7.55
CA PRO A 53 -3.87 8.52 -8.69
C PRO A 53 -4.75 7.59 -9.53
N GLY A 54 -5.93 8.03 -9.91
CA GLY A 54 -6.88 7.27 -10.71
C GLY A 54 -7.74 6.25 -9.94
N TYR A 55 -7.62 6.20 -8.61
CA TYR A 55 -8.46 5.37 -7.74
C TYR A 55 -9.28 6.22 -6.77
N GLY A 56 -10.39 5.63 -6.31
CA GLY A 56 -11.25 6.23 -5.29
C GLY A 56 -11.61 7.67 -5.63
N ARG A 57 -11.28 8.58 -4.74
CA ARG A 57 -11.53 10.04 -4.90
C ARG A 57 -10.31 10.83 -5.34
N SER A 58 -9.18 10.16 -5.59
CA SER A 58 -7.97 10.84 -6.04
C SER A 58 -8.05 11.28 -7.49
N PRO A 59 -7.33 12.36 -7.86
CA PRO A 59 -7.30 12.87 -9.22
C PRO A 59 -6.67 11.88 -10.20
N LYS A 60 -6.87 12.17 -11.49
CA LYS A 60 -6.29 11.37 -12.57
C LYS A 60 -4.80 11.61 -12.71
N ALA A 61 -4.12 10.57 -13.21
CA ALA A 61 -2.75 10.67 -13.67
C ALA A 61 -2.69 11.15 -15.13
N ARG A 62 -1.57 11.77 -15.49
CA ARG A 62 -1.24 12.20 -16.85
C ARG A 62 -0.22 11.29 -17.52
N PRO A 63 -0.09 11.32 -18.87
CA PRO A 63 0.99 10.64 -19.56
C PRO A 63 2.37 11.02 -19.00
N GLY A 64 3.24 10.03 -18.84
CA GLY A 64 4.59 10.27 -18.31
C GLY A 64 4.72 10.03 -16.81
N LEU A 65 3.63 9.71 -16.11
CA LEU A 65 3.63 9.37 -14.68
C LEU A 65 4.81 8.46 -14.31
N THR A 66 5.46 8.78 -13.21
CA THR A 66 6.57 8.00 -12.64
C THR A 66 6.25 7.51 -11.23
N MET A 67 7.03 6.54 -10.74
CA MET A 67 6.95 6.11 -9.34
C MET A 67 7.33 7.25 -8.39
N ASP A 68 8.26 8.12 -8.79
CA ASP A 68 8.65 9.30 -8.01
C ASP A 68 7.52 10.34 -7.91
N ASP A 69 6.76 10.59 -8.97
CA ASP A 69 5.59 11.48 -8.93
C ASP A 69 4.55 10.96 -7.93
N MET A 70 4.27 9.65 -7.97
CA MET A 70 3.31 9.04 -7.03
C MET A 70 3.83 9.09 -5.60
N ALA A 71 5.11 8.83 -5.37
CA ALA A 71 5.72 8.91 -4.04
C ALA A 71 5.68 10.36 -3.48
N GLN A 72 5.98 11.33 -4.32
CA GLN A 72 5.87 12.76 -4.00
C GLN A 72 4.44 13.13 -3.61
N ALA A 73 3.44 12.73 -4.40
CA ALA A 73 2.03 13.01 -4.11
C ALA A 73 1.54 12.33 -2.83
N CYS A 74 1.99 11.11 -2.54
CA CYS A 74 1.72 10.45 -1.25
C CYS A 74 2.32 11.23 -0.07
N TRP A 75 3.54 11.76 -0.21
CA TRP A 75 4.12 12.61 0.83
C TRP A 75 3.38 13.93 1.00
N GLU A 76 2.90 14.55 -0.08
CA GLU A 76 2.07 15.76 -0.01
C GLU A 76 0.77 15.50 0.77
N ALA A 77 0.12 14.35 0.54
CA ALA A 77 -1.06 13.95 1.32
C ALA A 77 -0.74 13.70 2.80
N ILE A 78 0.42 13.08 3.11
CA ILE A 78 0.87 12.92 4.50
C ILE A 78 1.20 14.27 5.12
N ASP A 79 1.82 15.20 4.38
CA ASP A 79 2.18 16.53 4.86
C ASP A 79 0.95 17.43 5.11
N ASP A 80 -0.11 17.27 4.33
CA ASP A 80 -1.40 17.94 4.57
C ASP A 80 -2.05 17.43 5.86
N ALA A 81 -2.00 16.12 6.11
CA ALA A 81 -2.59 15.49 7.29
C ALA A 81 -1.75 15.64 8.58
N ALA A 82 -0.42 15.64 8.45
CA ALA A 82 0.57 15.60 9.54
C ALA A 82 1.89 16.25 9.12
N PRO A 83 1.95 17.60 9.06
CA PRO A 83 3.08 18.34 8.51
C PRO A 83 4.40 18.03 9.23
N GLY A 84 5.44 17.66 8.46
CA GLY A 84 6.79 17.45 8.96
C GLY A 84 7.00 16.17 9.78
N GLU A 85 5.96 15.39 10.08
CA GLU A 85 6.07 14.24 10.98
C GLU A 85 6.64 13.00 10.29
N ARG A 86 7.28 12.13 11.08
CA ARG A 86 7.71 10.81 10.64
C ARG A 86 6.51 9.87 10.54
N ALA A 87 6.50 9.01 9.52
CA ALA A 87 5.44 8.05 9.27
C ALA A 87 5.96 6.62 9.16
N ILE A 88 5.18 5.67 9.67
CA ILE A 88 5.27 4.26 9.31
C ILE A 88 4.53 4.12 7.97
N LEU A 89 5.19 3.60 6.95
CA LEU A 89 4.60 3.43 5.62
C LEU A 89 4.19 1.96 5.42
N VAL A 90 2.93 1.74 5.13
CA VAL A 90 2.35 0.42 4.88
C VAL A 90 1.88 0.36 3.44
N GLY A 91 2.40 -0.57 2.67
CA GLY A 91 2.02 -0.75 1.27
C GLY A 91 1.58 -2.17 0.96
N CYS A 92 0.67 -2.31 0.00
CA CYS A 92 0.31 -3.60 -0.58
C CYS A 92 0.46 -3.55 -2.09
N SER A 93 1.05 -4.56 -2.72
CA SER A 93 1.22 -4.69 -4.17
C SER A 93 1.88 -3.45 -4.81
N VAL A 94 1.19 -2.69 -5.65
CA VAL A 94 1.70 -1.41 -6.18
C VAL A 94 2.08 -0.44 -5.06
N GLY A 95 1.31 -0.43 -3.96
CA GLY A 95 1.67 0.34 -2.76
C GLY A 95 2.99 -0.13 -2.13
N SER A 96 3.24 -1.46 -2.09
CA SER A 96 4.53 -2.00 -1.64
C SER A 96 5.70 -1.66 -2.57
N ALA A 97 5.44 -1.53 -3.86
CA ALA A 97 6.43 -1.04 -4.80
C ALA A 97 6.69 0.45 -4.64
N LEU A 98 5.69 1.22 -4.18
CA LEU A 98 5.76 2.68 -4.06
C LEU A 98 6.44 3.15 -2.78
N VAL A 99 6.20 2.49 -1.63
CA VAL A 99 6.76 2.96 -0.35
C VAL A 99 8.30 2.95 -0.25
N PRO A 100 9.08 2.12 -0.98
CA PRO A 100 10.53 2.30 -1.11
C PRO A 100 10.94 3.61 -1.79
N TYR A 101 10.21 4.08 -2.79
CA TYR A 101 10.44 5.40 -3.41
C TYR A 101 10.12 6.53 -2.43
N MET A 102 9.02 6.41 -1.68
CA MET A 102 8.71 7.35 -0.61
C MET A 102 9.83 7.40 0.44
N HIS A 103 10.37 6.24 0.86
CA HIS A 103 11.52 6.19 1.75
C HIS A 103 12.75 6.85 1.14
N HIS A 104 13.04 6.59 -0.13
CA HIS A 104 14.19 7.18 -0.82
C HIS A 104 14.11 8.71 -0.87
N GLN A 105 12.93 9.27 -1.15
CA GLN A 105 12.71 10.72 -1.18
C GLN A 105 12.83 11.38 0.20
N LYS A 106 12.32 10.73 1.25
CA LYS A 106 12.32 11.30 2.62
C LYS A 106 12.76 10.25 3.67
N PRO A 107 14.01 9.76 3.64
CA PRO A 107 14.46 8.68 4.52
C PRO A 107 14.40 9.04 6.00
N GLN A 108 14.64 10.32 6.35
CA GLN A 108 14.57 10.79 7.73
C GLN A 108 13.14 10.85 8.28
N ARG A 109 12.15 10.90 7.40
CA ARG A 109 10.72 10.92 7.76
C ARG A 109 10.06 9.55 7.75
N THR A 110 10.76 8.51 7.29
CA THR A 110 10.25 7.14 7.30
C THR A 110 10.68 6.45 8.60
N ALA A 111 9.70 6.04 9.41
CA ALA A 111 9.94 5.36 10.67
C ALA A 111 10.15 3.86 10.49
N ALA A 112 9.36 3.22 9.62
CA ALA A 112 9.44 1.82 9.25
C ALA A 112 8.69 1.57 7.94
N LEU A 113 8.96 0.44 7.27
CA LEU A 113 8.22 -0.06 6.13
C LEU A 113 7.53 -1.39 6.46
N ILE A 114 6.26 -1.50 6.07
CA ILE A 114 5.50 -2.75 6.11
C ILE A 114 5.03 -3.04 4.69
N LEU A 115 5.59 -4.07 4.08
CA LEU A 115 5.39 -4.44 2.68
C LEU A 115 4.50 -5.67 2.61
N SER A 116 3.47 -5.66 1.78
CA SER A 116 2.55 -6.79 1.62
C SER A 116 2.24 -7.06 0.16
N GLY A 117 1.87 -8.30 -0.19
CA GLY A 117 1.50 -8.64 -1.57
C GLY A 117 2.61 -8.29 -2.57
N THR A 118 3.88 -8.57 -2.23
CA THR A 118 5.01 -8.09 -3.00
C THR A 118 6.11 -9.15 -3.12
N GLY A 119 6.88 -9.02 -4.18
CA GLY A 119 8.10 -9.78 -4.39
C GLY A 119 9.05 -8.98 -5.29
N TYR A 120 10.31 -9.33 -5.26
CA TYR A 120 11.31 -8.66 -6.09
C TYR A 120 11.01 -8.85 -7.58
N ASN A 121 10.98 -7.74 -8.31
CA ASN A 121 10.82 -7.68 -9.75
C ASN A 121 9.59 -8.46 -10.31
N PRO A 122 8.43 -7.81 -10.46
CA PRO A 122 7.22 -8.47 -10.98
C PRO A 122 7.35 -8.97 -12.43
N GLY A 123 8.37 -8.48 -13.16
CA GLY A 123 8.60 -8.83 -14.56
C GLY A 123 7.77 -7.99 -15.54
N LYS A 124 8.32 -7.78 -16.74
CA LYS A 124 7.66 -6.99 -17.80
C LYS A 124 6.37 -7.66 -18.30
N GLU A 125 6.31 -8.98 -18.30
CA GLU A 125 5.14 -9.73 -18.75
C GLU A 125 3.92 -9.49 -17.86
N PHE A 126 4.13 -9.41 -16.55
CA PHE A 126 3.06 -9.10 -15.59
C PHE A 126 2.43 -7.74 -15.89
N THR A 127 3.25 -6.69 -15.97
CA THR A 127 2.75 -5.33 -16.24
C THR A 127 2.11 -5.21 -17.61
N ALA A 128 2.69 -5.83 -18.66
CA ALA A 128 2.13 -5.84 -20.01
C ALA A 128 0.75 -6.52 -20.05
N ARG A 129 0.57 -7.64 -19.36
CA ARG A 129 -0.72 -8.34 -19.26
C ARG A 129 -1.79 -7.45 -18.60
N ARG A 130 -1.44 -6.74 -17.51
CA ARG A 130 -2.37 -5.85 -16.82
C ARG A 130 -2.74 -4.62 -17.68
N ILE A 131 -1.77 -4.03 -18.35
CA ILE A 131 -2.01 -2.94 -19.31
C ILE A 131 -2.96 -3.40 -20.42
N ALA A 132 -2.72 -4.56 -21.04
CA ALA A 132 -3.58 -5.11 -22.09
C ALA A 132 -5.01 -5.36 -21.60
N ALA A 133 -5.17 -5.88 -20.38
CA ALA A 133 -6.49 -6.15 -19.81
C ALA A 133 -7.28 -4.86 -19.54
N TYR A 134 -6.66 -3.84 -18.93
CA TYR A 134 -7.31 -2.53 -18.75
C TYR A 134 -7.58 -1.80 -20.06
N THR A 135 -6.73 -1.98 -21.07
CA THR A 135 -6.97 -1.43 -22.41
C THR A 135 -8.18 -2.06 -23.08
N ALA A 136 -8.35 -3.38 -22.93
CA ALA A 136 -9.43 -4.14 -23.58
C ALA A 136 -10.77 -4.02 -22.84
N GLN A 137 -10.78 -4.00 -21.51
CA GLN A 137 -11.98 -4.12 -20.69
C GLN A 137 -12.31 -2.84 -19.92
N GLY A 138 -11.39 -1.85 -19.95
CA GLY A 138 -11.55 -0.64 -19.14
C GLY A 138 -11.57 -0.94 -17.65
N ILE A 139 -12.33 -0.14 -16.91
CA ILE A 139 -12.38 -0.21 -15.44
C ILE A 139 -13.16 -1.43 -14.93
N ASP A 140 -14.03 -2.04 -15.74
CA ASP A 140 -14.81 -3.22 -15.36
C ASP A 140 -13.94 -4.45 -15.10
N TYR A 141 -12.68 -4.44 -15.60
CA TYR A 141 -11.69 -5.45 -15.28
C TYR A 141 -11.43 -5.59 -13.77
N ARG A 142 -11.72 -4.56 -12.96
CA ARG A 142 -11.44 -4.54 -11.51
C ARG A 142 -12.12 -5.67 -10.75
N TRP A 143 -13.37 -6.01 -11.04
CA TRP A 143 -14.08 -7.05 -10.30
C TRP A 143 -13.36 -8.39 -10.39
N GLY A 144 -13.11 -8.88 -11.59
CA GLY A 144 -12.41 -10.14 -11.82
C GLY A 144 -11.01 -10.14 -11.24
N TYR A 145 -10.28 -9.03 -11.39
CA TYR A 145 -8.93 -8.89 -10.86
C TYR A 145 -8.92 -8.92 -9.32
N THR A 146 -9.82 -8.19 -8.65
CA THR A 146 -9.94 -8.24 -7.18
C THR A 146 -10.22 -9.66 -6.70
N PHE A 147 -11.10 -10.37 -7.40
CA PHE A 147 -11.47 -11.72 -7.04
C PHE A 147 -10.31 -12.72 -7.27
N GLU A 148 -9.54 -12.54 -8.35
CA GLU A 148 -8.33 -13.34 -8.61
C GLU A 148 -7.24 -13.19 -7.55
N ASP A 149 -7.13 -12.02 -6.92
CA ASP A 149 -6.13 -11.72 -5.89
C ASP A 149 -6.40 -12.45 -4.56
N PHE A 150 -7.62 -12.95 -4.35
CA PHE A 150 -7.94 -13.72 -3.15
C PHE A 150 -7.54 -15.19 -3.28
N SER A 151 -7.23 -15.82 -2.15
CA SER A 151 -6.99 -17.27 -2.09
C SER A 151 -8.24 -18.06 -2.48
N PRO A 152 -8.10 -19.30 -3.00
CA PRO A 152 -9.24 -20.14 -3.35
C PRO A 152 -10.24 -20.33 -2.19
N ALA A 153 -9.73 -20.50 -0.97
CA ALA A 153 -10.57 -20.66 0.23
C ALA A 153 -11.36 -19.39 0.54
N PHE A 154 -10.73 -18.21 0.41
CA PHE A 154 -11.41 -16.94 0.69
C PHE A 154 -12.44 -16.60 -0.39
N ARG A 155 -12.16 -16.90 -1.68
CA ARG A 155 -13.13 -16.72 -2.80
C ARG A 155 -14.47 -17.41 -2.55
N ALA A 156 -14.47 -18.53 -1.81
CA ALA A 156 -15.69 -19.26 -1.47
C ALA A 156 -16.53 -18.58 -0.38
N THR A 157 -16.08 -17.44 0.17
CA THR A 157 -16.78 -16.75 1.26
C THR A 157 -17.63 -15.57 0.74
N PRO A 158 -18.75 -15.26 1.42
CA PRO A 158 -19.53 -14.04 1.09
C PRO A 158 -18.70 -12.75 1.20
N LEU A 159 -17.69 -12.73 2.06
CA LEU A 159 -16.85 -11.55 2.28
C LEU A 159 -15.98 -11.24 1.04
N ALA A 160 -15.50 -12.27 0.32
CA ALA A 160 -14.76 -12.07 -0.93
C ALA A 160 -15.62 -11.39 -2.00
N HIS A 161 -16.87 -11.87 -2.15
CA HIS A 161 -17.83 -11.25 -3.08
C HIS A 161 -18.16 -9.81 -2.67
N TYR A 162 -18.41 -9.58 -1.38
CA TYR A 162 -18.65 -8.23 -0.87
C TYR A 162 -17.52 -7.25 -1.23
N PHE A 163 -16.26 -7.64 -1.04
CA PHE A 163 -15.14 -6.77 -1.40
C PHE A 163 -15.00 -6.57 -2.92
N ALA A 164 -15.18 -7.62 -3.73
CA ALA A 164 -15.15 -7.48 -5.17
C ALA A 164 -16.24 -6.51 -5.67
N ASP A 165 -17.46 -6.63 -5.15
CA ASP A 165 -18.58 -5.76 -5.46
C ASP A 165 -18.34 -4.34 -4.95
N LEU A 166 -17.84 -4.16 -3.73
CA LEU A 166 -17.54 -2.86 -3.15
C LEU A 166 -16.57 -2.04 -4.02
N PHE A 167 -15.52 -2.67 -4.55
CA PHE A 167 -14.58 -1.97 -5.44
C PHE A 167 -15.17 -1.75 -6.83
N ALA A 168 -16.01 -2.66 -7.33
CA ALA A 168 -16.70 -2.48 -8.60
C ALA A 168 -17.74 -1.35 -8.56
N GLU A 169 -18.46 -1.17 -7.46
CA GLU A 169 -19.39 -0.04 -7.26
C GLU A 169 -18.70 1.33 -7.34
N ARG A 170 -17.38 1.37 -7.10
CA ARG A 170 -16.57 2.58 -7.22
C ARG A 170 -15.90 2.79 -8.57
N ASN A 171 -16.17 1.92 -9.55
CA ASN A 171 -15.65 2.05 -10.90
C ASN A 171 -15.89 3.42 -11.54
N PRO A 172 -17.06 4.09 -11.36
CA PRO A 172 -17.27 5.42 -11.93
C PRO A 172 -16.32 6.50 -11.41
N GLN A 173 -15.69 6.29 -10.25
CA GLN A 173 -14.70 7.20 -9.64
C GLN A 173 -13.27 6.86 -10.05
N ALA A 174 -13.02 5.67 -10.61
CA ALA A 174 -11.71 5.21 -11.02
C ALA A 174 -11.45 5.52 -12.51
N ASP A 175 -10.16 5.60 -12.87
CA ASP A 175 -9.75 5.93 -14.24
C ASP A 175 -8.78 4.87 -14.79
N ALA A 176 -9.28 4.05 -15.71
CA ALA A 176 -8.50 2.98 -16.33
C ALA A 176 -7.20 3.47 -16.97
N GLN A 177 -7.21 4.67 -17.59
CA GLN A 177 -6.03 5.23 -18.22
C GLN A 177 -4.95 5.61 -17.20
N SER A 178 -5.33 6.17 -16.07
CA SER A 178 -4.41 6.44 -14.95
C SER A 178 -3.78 5.15 -14.41
N ILE A 179 -4.58 4.07 -14.31
CA ILE A 179 -4.09 2.76 -13.88
C ILE A 179 -3.08 2.20 -14.90
N ILE A 180 -3.34 2.37 -16.19
CA ILE A 180 -2.38 1.99 -17.25
C ILE A 180 -1.06 2.76 -17.07
N TYR A 181 -1.10 4.07 -16.82
CA TYR A 181 0.11 4.86 -16.58
C TYR A 181 0.90 4.40 -15.36
N GLN A 182 0.23 3.96 -14.28
CA GLN A 182 0.89 3.36 -13.12
C GLN A 182 1.62 2.07 -13.47
N PHE A 183 1.00 1.17 -14.25
CA PHE A 183 1.68 -0.05 -14.71
C PHE A 183 2.84 0.26 -15.65
N GLN A 184 2.73 1.30 -16.48
CA GLN A 184 3.84 1.77 -17.31
C GLN A 184 4.99 2.32 -16.44
N ALA A 185 4.68 3.06 -15.38
CA ALA A 185 5.67 3.52 -14.41
C ALA A 185 6.34 2.35 -13.68
N LEU A 186 5.55 1.39 -13.20
CA LEU A 186 6.05 0.18 -12.51
C LEU A 186 6.89 -0.73 -13.42
N ALA A 187 6.64 -0.73 -14.73
CA ALA A 187 7.41 -1.52 -15.70
C ALA A 187 8.81 -0.95 -15.99
N LYS A 188 9.06 0.32 -15.67
CA LYS A 188 10.39 0.93 -15.83
C LYS A 188 11.33 0.35 -14.77
N PRO A 189 12.54 -0.06 -15.16
CA PRO A 189 13.53 -0.48 -14.17
C PRO A 189 13.92 0.72 -13.29
N ASP A 190 14.11 0.46 -12.00
CA ASP A 190 14.69 1.44 -11.10
C ASP A 190 16.10 1.80 -11.57
N ALA A 191 16.37 3.08 -11.77
CA ALA A 191 17.71 3.56 -12.07
C ALA A 191 18.68 3.29 -10.90
N GLU A 192 18.13 3.26 -9.69
CA GLU A 192 18.81 2.96 -8.44
C GLU A 192 18.04 1.87 -7.69
N ASP A 193 18.77 0.96 -7.04
CA ASP A 193 18.15 -0.07 -6.23
C ASP A 193 17.65 0.51 -4.90
N HIS A 194 16.41 0.98 -4.90
CA HIS A 194 15.78 1.56 -3.72
C HIS A 194 15.69 0.56 -2.56
N HIS A 195 15.50 -0.74 -2.84
CA HIS A 195 15.38 -1.76 -1.80
C HIS A 195 16.69 -1.97 -1.03
N ALA A 196 17.83 -2.02 -1.72
CA ALA A 196 19.14 -2.17 -1.08
C ALA A 196 19.56 -0.95 -0.22
N ARG A 197 18.90 0.19 -0.45
CA ARG A 197 19.16 1.45 0.27
C ARG A 197 18.23 1.70 1.45
N ILE A 198 17.26 0.83 1.69
CA ILE A 198 16.35 0.93 2.85
C ILE A 198 17.19 0.77 4.14
N LYS A 199 17.08 1.75 5.05
CA LYS A 199 17.80 1.80 6.33
C LYS A 199 16.88 1.73 7.56
N CYS A 200 15.59 1.85 7.37
CA CYS A 200 14.62 1.76 8.48
C CYS A 200 14.18 0.30 8.69
N PRO A 201 13.66 -0.04 9.88
CA PRO A 201 13.06 -1.34 10.12
C PRO A 201 12.04 -1.69 9.05
N THR A 202 12.13 -2.90 8.50
CA THR A 202 11.26 -3.34 7.40
C THR A 202 10.78 -4.77 7.61
N ILE A 203 9.50 -5.02 7.35
CA ILE A 203 8.91 -6.36 7.36
C ILE A 203 8.12 -6.61 6.09
N ILE A 204 8.20 -7.83 5.57
CA ILE A 204 7.36 -8.34 4.49
C ILE A 204 6.30 -9.27 5.09
N LEU A 205 5.03 -9.02 4.77
CA LEU A 205 3.89 -9.87 5.10
C LEU A 205 3.34 -10.45 3.80
N THR A 206 3.40 -11.77 3.62
CA THR A 206 3.02 -12.42 2.36
C THR A 206 2.07 -13.58 2.61
N GLY A 207 1.02 -13.70 1.79
CA GLY A 207 0.15 -14.88 1.80
C GLY A 207 0.84 -16.06 1.11
N SER A 208 0.67 -17.29 1.62
CA SER A 208 1.27 -18.47 0.99
C SER A 208 0.68 -18.80 -0.39
N GLU A 209 -0.56 -18.38 -0.64
CA GLU A 209 -1.28 -18.56 -1.91
C GLU A 209 -1.13 -17.35 -2.86
N ASP A 210 -0.36 -16.34 -2.46
CA ASP A 210 -0.07 -15.17 -3.28
C ASP A 210 0.90 -15.51 -4.42
N GLY A 211 0.55 -15.16 -5.64
CA GLY A 211 1.42 -15.33 -6.81
C GLY A 211 2.77 -14.59 -6.73
N SER A 212 2.89 -13.60 -5.84
CA SER A 212 4.17 -12.91 -5.57
C SER A 212 5.03 -13.61 -4.51
N HIS A 213 4.43 -14.49 -3.69
CA HIS A 213 5.10 -15.19 -2.59
C HIS A 213 6.43 -15.88 -2.97
N PRO A 214 6.55 -16.58 -4.11
CA PRO A 214 7.83 -17.22 -4.49
C PRO A 214 8.99 -16.24 -4.68
N ARG A 215 8.70 -14.95 -4.89
CA ARG A 215 9.72 -13.90 -5.07
C ARG A 215 9.98 -13.10 -3.79
N ALA A 216 9.19 -13.29 -2.74
CA ALA A 216 9.33 -12.57 -1.48
C ALA A 216 10.66 -12.84 -0.76
N PRO A 217 11.22 -14.08 -0.74
CA PRO A 217 12.54 -14.33 -0.17
C PRO A 217 13.66 -13.50 -0.83
N ALA A 218 13.67 -13.39 -2.15
CA ALA A 218 14.66 -12.59 -2.87
C ALA A 218 14.54 -11.10 -2.52
N LEU A 219 13.34 -10.59 -2.34
CA LEU A 219 13.11 -9.23 -1.87
C LEU A 219 13.63 -9.04 -0.44
N LYS A 220 13.36 -10.00 0.46
CA LYS A 220 13.84 -9.97 1.83
C LYS A 220 15.38 -9.91 1.91
N GLU A 221 16.08 -10.69 1.10
CA GLU A 221 17.54 -10.71 1.04
C GLU A 221 18.12 -9.39 0.54
N ARG A 222 17.38 -8.68 -0.33
CA ARG A 222 17.80 -7.41 -0.89
C ARG A 222 17.67 -6.23 0.07
N ILE A 223 16.78 -6.32 1.06
CA ILE A 223 16.56 -5.26 2.04
C ILE A 223 17.33 -5.57 3.32
N PRO A 224 18.32 -4.76 3.70
CA PRO A 224 19.14 -5.01 4.90
C PRO A 224 18.28 -5.13 6.17
N GLY A 225 18.46 -6.23 6.91
CA GLY A 225 17.76 -6.47 8.18
C GLY A 225 16.26 -6.73 8.06
N CYS A 226 15.73 -6.99 6.85
CA CYS A 226 14.31 -7.22 6.63
C CYS A 226 13.80 -8.49 7.32
N GLU A 227 12.66 -8.35 7.98
CA GLU A 227 11.89 -9.47 8.53
C GLU A 227 10.85 -9.96 7.52
N MET A 228 10.41 -11.22 7.66
CA MET A 228 9.32 -11.75 6.84
C MET A 228 8.43 -12.66 7.68
N LYS A 229 7.11 -12.56 7.45
CA LYS A 229 6.09 -13.46 8.00
C LYS A 229 5.18 -13.94 6.89
N ILE A 230 4.80 -15.21 6.96
CA ILE A 230 3.91 -15.86 6.01
C ILE A 230 2.53 -16.01 6.66
N LEU A 231 1.49 -15.59 5.95
CA LEU A 231 0.10 -15.84 6.30
C LEU A 231 -0.36 -17.06 5.50
N TYR A 232 -0.28 -18.23 6.11
CA TYR A 232 -0.61 -19.50 5.45
C TYR A 232 -2.09 -19.53 5.05
N GLY A 233 -2.37 -19.94 3.82
CA GLY A 233 -3.71 -20.01 3.25
C GLY A 233 -4.29 -18.66 2.78
N ALA A 234 -3.57 -17.56 2.93
CA ALA A 234 -3.97 -16.26 2.37
C ALA A 234 -3.40 -16.03 0.98
N GLY A 235 -4.14 -15.32 0.14
CA GLY A 235 -3.72 -14.85 -1.18
C GLY A 235 -3.01 -13.50 -1.13
N HIS A 236 -3.12 -12.75 -2.23
CA HIS A 236 -2.44 -11.46 -2.44
C HIS A 236 -2.95 -10.36 -1.49
N ALA A 237 -4.25 -10.33 -1.22
CA ALA A 237 -4.88 -9.38 -0.31
C ALA A 237 -4.92 -9.91 1.14
N CYS A 238 -3.80 -10.41 1.65
CA CYS A 238 -3.73 -11.06 2.97
C CYS A 238 -4.17 -10.14 4.13
N GLN A 239 -4.13 -8.82 3.98
CA GLN A 239 -4.66 -7.83 4.92
C GLN A 239 -6.20 -7.86 5.03
N ILE A 240 -6.89 -8.34 3.98
CA ILE A 240 -8.35 -8.55 3.96
C ILE A 240 -8.69 -9.98 4.39
N GLU A 241 -7.94 -10.98 3.91
CA GLU A 241 -8.25 -12.39 4.11
C GLU A 241 -8.00 -12.86 5.55
N GLN A 242 -6.93 -12.36 6.16
CA GLN A 242 -6.53 -12.71 7.53
C GLN A 242 -6.18 -11.46 8.35
N PRO A 243 -7.13 -10.52 8.53
CA PRO A 243 -6.83 -9.20 9.06
C PRO A 243 -6.25 -9.23 10.48
N TRP A 244 -6.73 -10.16 11.34
CA TRP A 244 -6.26 -10.26 12.72
C TRP A 244 -4.83 -10.78 12.83
N LEU A 245 -4.45 -11.72 11.97
CA LEU A 245 -3.09 -12.24 11.93
C LEU A 245 -2.14 -11.20 11.32
N PHE A 246 -2.56 -10.54 10.25
CA PHE A 246 -1.83 -9.44 9.63
C PHE A 246 -1.54 -8.33 10.66
N ASN A 247 -2.57 -7.86 11.34
CA ASN A 247 -2.46 -6.81 12.36
C ASN A 247 -1.57 -7.24 13.54
N ARG A 248 -1.68 -8.50 13.98
CA ARG A 248 -0.83 -9.06 15.03
C ARG A 248 0.65 -9.04 14.64
N TYR A 249 0.98 -9.40 13.41
CA TYR A 249 2.36 -9.35 12.92
C TYR A 249 2.88 -7.90 12.82
N MET A 250 2.05 -6.97 12.32
CA MET A 250 2.39 -5.55 12.33
C MET A 250 2.71 -5.05 13.73
N LEU A 251 1.80 -5.29 14.69
CA LEU A 251 1.96 -4.82 16.08
C LEU A 251 3.18 -5.44 16.76
N ALA A 252 3.44 -6.74 16.55
CA ALA A 252 4.61 -7.41 17.10
C ALA A 252 5.92 -6.80 16.56
N PHE A 253 5.97 -6.54 15.26
CA PHE A 253 7.09 -5.88 14.61
C PHE A 253 7.32 -4.46 15.15
N LEU A 254 6.26 -3.65 15.23
CA LEU A 254 6.35 -2.28 15.74
C LEU A 254 6.79 -2.23 17.21
N LYS A 255 6.31 -3.14 18.04
CA LYS A 255 6.76 -3.28 19.44
C LYS A 255 8.23 -3.64 19.53
N LYS A 256 8.69 -4.61 18.74
CA LYS A 256 10.10 -5.04 18.69
C LYS A 256 11.06 -3.88 18.36
N HIS A 257 10.62 -2.98 17.48
CA HIS A 257 11.43 -1.85 17.03
C HIS A 257 11.17 -0.54 17.79
N GLY A 258 10.45 -0.57 18.93
CA GLY A 258 10.18 0.61 19.75
C GLY A 258 9.26 1.65 19.09
N LEU A 259 8.48 1.24 18.10
CA LEU A 259 7.56 2.09 17.34
C LEU A 259 6.09 1.97 17.80
N PHE A 260 5.83 1.15 18.81
CA PHE A 260 4.53 1.08 19.46
C PHE A 260 4.44 2.14 20.56
N PRO A 261 3.39 3.00 20.61
CA PRO A 261 3.26 4.02 21.63
C PRO A 261 3.21 3.41 23.03
N ALA A 262 3.97 3.97 23.97
CA ALA A 262 3.90 3.60 25.38
C ALA A 262 2.50 3.92 25.95
N ALA A 263 1.99 3.07 26.81
CA ALA A 263 0.76 3.35 27.54
C ALA A 263 0.97 4.65 28.36
N GLY A 264 0.23 5.71 28.04
CA GLY A 264 0.29 6.99 28.77
C GLY A 264 0.90 8.17 28.02
N SER A 265 1.38 8.03 26.78
CA SER A 265 1.80 9.17 25.95
C SER A 265 0.61 9.88 25.29
N SER A 266 -0.40 10.25 26.07
CA SER A 266 -1.36 11.26 25.65
C SER A 266 -0.59 12.57 25.54
N GLY A 267 -0.37 13.04 24.29
CA GLY A 267 0.30 14.29 24.03
C GLY A 267 -0.26 15.39 24.91
N SER A 268 0.58 15.99 25.72
CA SER A 268 0.35 17.30 26.31
C SER A 268 0.29 18.31 25.17
N GLY A 269 -0.87 18.43 24.54
CA GLY A 269 -1.20 19.56 23.71
C GLY A 269 -1.22 20.77 24.62
N SER A 270 -0.17 21.59 24.61
CA SER A 270 -0.22 22.91 25.18
C SER A 270 -1.28 23.73 24.46
N ALA A 271 -2.42 23.91 25.09
CA ALA A 271 -3.28 25.02 24.76
C ALA A 271 -2.56 26.29 25.17
N ALA A 272 -2.22 27.13 24.25
CA ALA A 272 -1.96 28.54 24.40
C ALA A 272 -2.31 29.23 23.08
#